data_bc92e0c9a93a2bb310d10e3a9a1b958c
#
_entry.id   bc92e0c9a93a2bb310d10e3a9a1b958c
#
_cell.length_a   1.000
_cell.length_b   1.000
_cell.length_c   1.000
_cell.angle_alpha   90.00
_cell.angle_beta   90.00
_cell.angle_gamma   90.00
#
_symmetry.space_group_name_H-M   'P 1'
#
loop_
_entity.id
_entity.type
_entity.pdbx_description
1 polymer ?
#
loop_
_entity_poly.entity_id
_entity_poly.type
_entity_poly.pdbx_seq_one_letter_code
_entity_poly.pdbx_strand_id
1 'polypeptide(L)'
;MKSKFILLLFLLLVLAVSVSAQDNQEYHLKLLAVQEQGDKHIGSDADLYLELKEGSGRVFLDTYPLTKLDTQISTRFAKQLACNHFDLNCEKYDFIYTIKSQSSIIGGPSAGGAIAALTTIAVMDLDYDPDIAITGTINSGGIIGPVGGVKEKLEAASKIGLNKVLISIGNSKNKGANDTGLDLIEFAAKNLSLEVKEVMDIDEVIFHLTGKQLNHKEFSIEQDPEYQRIMQSLQELLCARTEKIEQEILNKKMVLNESILNISNERKEKSSIAIENKDYYSAASFCFSNNILLRDRYYSESKTKISEIKNLFMILEKKNIALENKINDEKITTISDLQTLIVVKERINDVKEQIKQFNSSTELGEQYYLLAYAEERFYSALSWMQFFSMQGKQFVVNDQLLRESCISKIAEAEERHQYVSLFINPTIITHIQDKIDLSRSSLENKESELCLIKAAQAKAESNAILSSFGVDEENILSYVESKKKAVERTIFENSEEGIFPILGYSYYKYADSLKEQEQYTALIYLEYALELSDLGIYFPEDTFREIPFEIKEEWILFIEGILVGLLAAFVIILIKRRK
;
A
#
# COMPACT_ATOMS: atom_id res chain seq x y z
N MET A 1 -21.50 -49.82 -48.91
CA MET A 1 -21.10 -50.06 -47.51
C MET A 1 -19.65 -49.61 -47.23
N LYS A 2 -18.65 -49.88 -48.07
CA LYS A 2 -17.24 -49.49 -47.80
C LYS A 2 -17.01 -47.98 -47.70
N SER A 3 -17.70 -47.11 -48.44
CA SER A 3 -17.55 -45.66 -48.38
C SER A 3 -18.05 -45.04 -47.07
N LYS A 4 -19.16 -45.55 -46.49
CA LYS A 4 -19.66 -45.05 -45.21
C LYS A 4 -18.77 -45.45 -44.02
N PHE A 5 -18.07 -46.57 -44.12
CA PHE A 5 -17.15 -47.04 -43.10
C PHE A 5 -15.86 -46.21 -43.09
N ILE A 6 -15.36 -45.79 -44.25
CA ILE A 6 -14.19 -44.92 -44.38
C ILE A 6 -14.49 -43.51 -43.85
N LEU A 7 -15.69 -43.00 -44.11
CA LEU A 7 -16.13 -41.68 -43.57
C LEU A 7 -16.24 -41.69 -42.04
N LEU A 8 -16.76 -42.81 -41.48
CA LEU A 8 -16.88 -42.97 -40.02
C LEU A 8 -15.50 -43.09 -39.35
N LEU A 9 -14.55 -43.79 -40.00
CA LEU A 9 -13.18 -43.91 -39.51
C LEU A 9 -12.43 -42.59 -39.57
N PHE A 10 -12.69 -41.77 -40.62
CA PHE A 10 -12.10 -40.42 -40.75
C PHE A 10 -12.69 -39.46 -39.71
N LEU A 11 -14.00 -39.57 -39.41
CA LEU A 11 -14.65 -38.79 -38.35
C LEU A 11 -14.13 -39.14 -36.95
N LEU A 12 -13.87 -40.42 -36.70
CA LEU A 12 -13.26 -40.91 -35.46
C LEU A 12 -11.81 -40.50 -35.33
N LEU A 13 -11.05 -40.44 -36.43
CA LEU A 13 -9.66 -39.95 -36.43
C LEU A 13 -9.57 -38.43 -36.17
N VAL A 14 -10.53 -37.67 -36.72
CA VAL A 14 -10.61 -36.20 -36.49
C VAL A 14 -11.03 -35.89 -35.04
N LEU A 15 -11.92 -36.71 -34.45
CA LEU A 15 -12.30 -36.61 -33.03
C LEU A 15 -11.16 -37.01 -32.06
N ALA A 16 -10.26 -37.92 -32.48
CA ALA A 16 -9.13 -38.35 -31.66
C ALA A 16 -7.97 -37.32 -31.58
N VAL A 17 -7.91 -36.34 -32.50
CA VAL A 17 -6.85 -35.33 -32.55
C VAL A 17 -7.14 -34.13 -31.64
N SER A 18 -8.31 -34.02 -31.05
CA SER A 18 -8.74 -32.85 -30.26
C SER A 18 -8.63 -33.02 -28.73
N VAL A 19 -8.04 -34.08 -28.24
CA VAL A 19 -7.67 -34.18 -26.83
C VAL A 19 -6.19 -33.79 -26.74
N SER A 20 -5.88 -32.53 -26.92
CA SER A 20 -4.68 -31.95 -26.30
C SER A 20 -4.88 -32.11 -24.81
N ALA A 21 -4.16 -33.04 -24.20
CA ALA A 21 -3.95 -32.98 -22.77
C ALA A 21 -3.32 -31.59 -22.53
N GLN A 22 -4.08 -30.69 -21.93
CA GLN A 22 -3.56 -29.46 -21.41
C GLN A 22 -2.62 -29.95 -20.29
N ASP A 23 -1.30 -29.96 -20.55
CA ASP A 23 -0.30 -30.17 -19.50
C ASP A 23 -0.58 -29.07 -18.48
N ASN A 24 -1.20 -29.42 -17.37
CA ASN A 24 -1.35 -28.53 -16.24
C ASN A 24 0.06 -28.31 -15.69
N GLN A 25 0.74 -27.26 -16.14
CA GLN A 25 2.05 -26.89 -15.63
C GLN A 25 1.84 -26.43 -14.18
N GLU A 26 2.35 -27.19 -13.23
CA GLU A 26 2.32 -26.89 -11.81
C GLU A 26 3.67 -26.28 -11.42
N TYR A 27 3.63 -25.06 -10.90
CA TYR A 27 4.81 -24.36 -10.38
C TYR A 27 4.91 -24.59 -8.87
N HIS A 28 6.12 -24.73 -8.34
CA HIS A 28 6.34 -25.11 -6.95
C HIS A 28 7.50 -24.34 -6.31
N LEU A 29 7.31 -23.87 -5.07
CA LEU A 29 8.36 -23.35 -4.20
C LEU A 29 8.23 -23.91 -2.78
N LYS A 30 9.35 -24.05 -2.08
CA LYS A 30 9.38 -24.34 -0.66
C LYS A 30 9.12 -23.07 0.14
N LEU A 31 8.26 -23.17 1.14
CA LEU A 31 8.01 -22.15 2.16
C LEU A 31 8.69 -22.54 3.47
N LEU A 32 9.10 -21.54 4.23
CA LEU A 32 9.72 -21.72 5.54
C LEU A 32 8.81 -21.14 6.63
N ALA A 33 8.50 -21.93 7.63
CA ALA A 33 7.61 -21.60 8.73
C ALA A 33 8.26 -21.87 10.09
N VAL A 34 7.64 -21.34 11.14
CA VAL A 34 8.01 -21.63 12.54
C VAL A 34 6.79 -22.19 13.25
N GLN A 35 7.00 -23.25 14.01
CA GLN A 35 5.98 -23.88 14.85
C GLN A 35 6.33 -23.69 16.31
N GLU A 36 5.33 -23.45 17.15
CA GLU A 36 5.45 -23.49 18.60
C GLU A 36 5.29 -24.93 19.08
N GLN A 37 6.31 -25.43 19.77
CA GLN A 37 6.27 -26.73 20.43
C GLN A 37 6.62 -26.55 21.92
N GLY A 38 5.61 -26.34 22.75
CA GLY A 38 5.78 -25.90 24.13
C GLY A 38 6.42 -24.50 24.17
N ASP A 39 7.50 -24.33 24.91
CA ASP A 39 8.23 -23.06 25.05
C ASP A 39 9.30 -22.87 23.95
N LYS A 40 9.35 -23.73 22.92
CA LYS A 40 10.36 -23.69 21.86
C LYS A 40 9.75 -23.38 20.51
N HIS A 41 10.44 -22.54 19.75
CA HIS A 41 10.18 -22.33 18.35
C HIS A 41 11.00 -23.29 17.50
N ILE A 42 10.38 -24.03 16.62
CA ILE A 42 11.03 -25.00 15.73
C ILE A 42 10.70 -24.63 14.28
N GLY A 43 11.74 -24.57 13.45
CA GLY A 43 11.56 -24.36 12.02
C GLY A 43 10.92 -25.56 11.32
N SER A 44 10.05 -25.29 10.38
CA SER A 44 9.40 -26.27 9.52
C SER A 44 9.31 -25.76 8.10
N ASP A 45 8.99 -26.64 7.17
CA ASP A 45 8.72 -26.31 5.77
C ASP A 45 7.25 -26.54 5.39
N ALA A 46 6.88 -25.95 4.27
CA ALA A 46 5.64 -26.21 3.57
C ALA A 46 5.87 -26.16 2.07
N ASP A 47 4.98 -26.75 1.30
CA ASP A 47 4.99 -26.71 -0.16
C ASP A 47 3.94 -25.72 -0.66
N LEU A 48 4.37 -24.80 -1.52
CA LEU A 48 3.51 -23.87 -2.25
C LEU A 48 3.47 -24.29 -3.70
N TYR A 49 2.28 -24.65 -4.17
CA TYR A 49 2.02 -24.93 -5.59
C TYR A 49 1.14 -23.86 -6.19
N LEU A 50 1.33 -23.61 -7.47
CA LEU A 50 0.46 -22.74 -8.27
C LEU A 50 0.14 -23.40 -9.61
N GLU A 51 -1.17 -23.55 -9.87
CA GLU A 51 -1.70 -23.90 -11.18
C GLU A 51 -2.40 -22.67 -11.77
N LEU A 52 -2.16 -22.40 -13.06
CA LEU A 52 -2.89 -21.39 -13.85
C LEU A 52 -3.93 -22.08 -14.73
N LYS A 53 -5.15 -21.56 -14.74
CA LYS A 53 -6.22 -21.97 -15.67
C LYS A 53 -6.77 -20.75 -16.38
N GLU A 54 -7.20 -20.91 -17.62
CA GLU A 54 -7.95 -19.84 -18.30
C GLU A 54 -9.10 -19.37 -17.41
N GLY A 55 -9.22 -18.06 -17.21
CA GLY A 55 -10.16 -17.52 -16.25
C GLY A 55 -10.37 -16.02 -16.34
N SER A 56 -10.56 -15.40 -15.19
CA SER A 56 -10.90 -13.99 -15.05
C SER A 56 -10.20 -13.31 -13.87
N GLY A 57 -8.98 -13.71 -13.54
CA GLY A 57 -8.19 -13.11 -12.45
C GLY A 57 -8.51 -13.62 -11.05
N ARG A 58 -9.37 -14.65 -10.90
CA ARG A 58 -9.79 -15.14 -9.58
C ARG A 58 -8.69 -15.90 -8.87
N VAL A 59 -8.66 -15.78 -7.54
CA VAL A 59 -7.74 -16.49 -6.66
C VAL A 59 -8.49 -17.57 -5.89
N PHE A 60 -8.05 -18.80 -6.03
CA PHE A 60 -8.48 -19.96 -5.26
C PHE A 60 -7.33 -20.39 -4.35
N LEU A 61 -7.64 -20.68 -3.10
CA LEU A 61 -6.66 -21.12 -2.13
C LEU A 61 -7.11 -22.46 -1.52
N ASP A 62 -6.35 -23.51 -1.80
CA ASP A 62 -6.47 -24.81 -1.15
C ASP A 62 -5.36 -24.96 -0.12
N THR A 63 -5.71 -25.36 1.09
CA THR A 63 -4.74 -25.47 2.19
C THR A 63 -4.95 -26.72 3.00
N TYR A 64 -3.85 -27.41 3.26
CA TYR A 64 -3.81 -28.53 4.17
C TYR A 64 -2.65 -28.37 5.15
N PRO A 65 -2.93 -28.17 6.43
CA PRO A 65 -4.23 -28.00 7.12
C PRO A 65 -4.87 -26.61 6.91
N LEU A 66 -5.80 -26.23 7.79
CA LEU A 66 -6.49 -24.93 7.72
C LEU A 66 -5.50 -23.76 7.80
N THR A 67 -5.81 -22.69 7.09
CA THR A 67 -5.06 -21.44 7.13
C THR A 67 -5.83 -20.32 7.81
N LYS A 68 -5.11 -19.39 8.42
CA LYS A 68 -5.67 -18.18 9.00
C LYS A 68 -6.12 -17.20 7.90
N LEU A 69 -6.96 -16.23 8.29
CA LEU A 69 -7.47 -15.19 7.37
C LEU A 69 -6.35 -14.32 6.79
N ASP A 70 -5.33 -14.04 7.59
CA ASP A 70 -4.14 -13.28 7.20
C ASP A 70 -3.43 -13.88 5.97
N THR A 71 -3.26 -15.20 5.93
CA THR A 71 -2.67 -15.91 4.78
C THR A 71 -3.54 -15.77 3.53
N GLN A 72 -4.86 -15.81 3.67
CA GLN A 72 -5.77 -15.64 2.53
C GLN A 72 -5.68 -14.23 1.94
N ILE A 73 -5.60 -13.21 2.80
CA ILE A 73 -5.49 -11.81 2.40
C ILE A 73 -4.12 -11.57 1.76
N SER A 74 -3.04 -12.03 2.41
CA SER A 74 -1.69 -11.86 1.88
C SER A 74 -1.48 -12.56 0.54
N THR A 75 -2.13 -13.71 0.30
CA THR A 75 -2.10 -14.41 -1.00
C THR A 75 -2.73 -13.56 -2.11
N ARG A 76 -3.91 -12.97 -1.86
CA ARG A 76 -4.56 -12.10 -2.85
C ARG A 76 -3.75 -10.85 -3.13
N PHE A 77 -3.23 -10.23 -2.07
CA PHE A 77 -2.38 -9.05 -2.20
C PHE A 77 -1.10 -9.36 -2.97
N ALA A 78 -0.40 -10.45 -2.65
CA ALA A 78 0.82 -10.86 -3.33
C ALA A 78 0.61 -11.10 -4.83
N LYS A 79 -0.49 -11.80 -5.20
CA LYS A 79 -0.88 -11.98 -6.61
C LYS A 79 -1.11 -10.62 -7.29
N GLN A 80 -1.92 -9.76 -6.70
CA GLN A 80 -2.26 -8.48 -7.31
C GLN A 80 -1.03 -7.59 -7.47
N LEU A 81 -0.18 -7.56 -6.45
CA LEU A 81 1.07 -6.81 -6.50
C LEU A 81 1.99 -7.33 -7.61
N ALA A 82 2.19 -8.64 -7.74
CA ALA A 82 3.01 -9.22 -8.80
C ALA A 82 2.46 -8.84 -10.19
N CYS A 83 1.13 -8.91 -10.36
CA CYS A 83 0.48 -8.56 -11.62
C CYS A 83 0.72 -7.10 -12.00
N ASN A 84 0.56 -6.19 -11.07
CA ASN A 84 0.74 -4.75 -11.31
C ASN A 84 2.24 -4.40 -11.49
N HIS A 85 3.10 -4.93 -10.62
CA HIS A 85 4.52 -4.60 -10.59
C HIS A 85 5.26 -4.99 -11.89
N PHE A 86 4.87 -6.09 -12.51
CA PHE A 86 5.48 -6.59 -13.75
C PHE A 86 4.57 -6.44 -14.98
N ASP A 87 3.49 -5.66 -14.89
CA ASP A 87 2.51 -5.43 -15.96
C ASP A 87 2.03 -6.76 -16.60
N LEU A 88 1.63 -7.71 -15.75
CA LEU A 88 1.23 -9.04 -16.19
C LEU A 88 -0.25 -9.07 -16.55
N ASN A 89 -0.60 -9.75 -17.65
CA ASN A 89 -2.00 -9.95 -18.02
C ASN A 89 -2.67 -11.05 -17.16
N CYS A 90 -2.85 -10.77 -15.89
CA CYS A 90 -3.42 -11.71 -14.92
C CYS A 90 -4.91 -11.98 -15.11
N GLU A 91 -5.64 -11.13 -15.81
CA GLU A 91 -7.07 -11.30 -16.09
C GLU A 91 -7.36 -12.48 -17.04
N LYS A 92 -6.33 -13.03 -17.69
CA LYS A 92 -6.48 -14.23 -18.52
C LYS A 92 -6.51 -15.53 -17.72
N TYR A 93 -6.12 -15.51 -16.45
CA TYR A 93 -5.93 -16.71 -15.65
C TYR A 93 -6.72 -16.67 -14.36
N ASP A 94 -7.23 -17.82 -13.95
CA ASP A 94 -7.60 -18.10 -12.56
C ASP A 94 -6.39 -18.76 -11.87
N PHE A 95 -6.06 -18.31 -10.67
CA PHE A 95 -4.88 -18.72 -9.90
C PHE A 95 -5.32 -19.71 -8.82
N ILE A 96 -4.78 -20.93 -8.84
CA ILE A 96 -5.08 -21.96 -7.85
C ILE A 96 -3.81 -22.21 -7.05
N TYR A 97 -3.74 -21.59 -5.87
CA TYR A 97 -2.65 -21.82 -4.93
C TYR A 97 -2.99 -22.98 -4.02
N THR A 98 -2.05 -23.91 -3.85
CA THR A 98 -2.14 -25.01 -2.89
C THR A 98 -1.00 -24.94 -1.93
N ILE A 99 -1.28 -24.84 -0.61
CA ILE A 99 -0.27 -24.85 0.45
C ILE A 99 -0.42 -26.10 1.28
N LYS A 100 0.63 -26.92 1.32
CA LYS A 100 0.68 -28.17 2.08
C LYS A 100 1.75 -28.10 3.16
N SER A 101 1.38 -28.28 4.42
CA SER A 101 2.30 -28.30 5.55
C SER A 101 2.01 -29.46 6.48
N GLN A 102 3.01 -29.86 7.25
CA GLN A 102 2.85 -30.84 8.34
C GLN A 102 2.43 -30.18 9.67
N SER A 103 2.42 -28.86 9.75
CA SER A 103 1.97 -28.13 10.95
C SER A 103 0.44 -28.14 11.07
N SER A 104 -0.08 -27.96 12.29
CA SER A 104 -1.53 -28.01 12.55
C SER A 104 -2.30 -26.83 11.98
N ILE A 105 -1.67 -25.66 11.84
CA ILE A 105 -2.27 -24.43 11.28
C ILE A 105 -1.18 -23.69 10.49
N ILE A 106 -1.55 -23.24 9.30
CA ILE A 106 -0.70 -22.36 8.48
C ILE A 106 -1.16 -20.91 8.76
N GLY A 107 -0.22 -20.04 9.09
CA GLY A 107 -0.52 -18.63 9.33
C GLY A 107 0.70 -17.75 9.16
N GLY A 108 0.42 -16.47 9.00
CA GLY A 108 1.40 -15.41 8.84
C GLY A 108 1.67 -15.03 7.39
N PRO A 109 2.13 -13.78 7.19
CA PRO A 109 2.36 -13.15 5.89
C PRO A 109 3.69 -13.52 5.24
N SER A 110 4.51 -14.30 5.94
CA SER A 110 5.90 -14.56 5.55
C SER A 110 6.07 -15.30 4.22
N ALA A 111 4.99 -15.82 3.66
CA ALA A 111 4.93 -16.42 2.33
C ALA A 111 4.67 -15.41 1.21
N GLY A 112 4.35 -14.15 1.54
CA GLY A 112 3.95 -13.14 0.56
C GLY A 112 4.96 -12.94 -0.57
N GLY A 113 6.24 -12.84 -0.23
CA GLY A 113 7.32 -12.75 -1.22
C GLY A 113 7.40 -13.98 -2.14
N ALA A 114 7.24 -15.20 -1.59
CA ALA A 114 7.23 -16.44 -2.37
C ALA A 114 6.03 -16.52 -3.30
N ILE A 115 4.85 -16.12 -2.82
CA ILE A 115 3.60 -16.12 -3.62
C ILE A 115 3.72 -15.13 -4.77
N ALA A 116 4.21 -13.91 -4.52
CA ALA A 116 4.42 -12.90 -5.56
C ALA A 116 5.43 -13.38 -6.61
N ALA A 117 6.55 -13.96 -6.17
CA ALA A 117 7.57 -14.52 -7.07
C ALA A 117 7.01 -15.66 -7.92
N LEU A 118 6.32 -16.63 -7.29
CA LEU A 118 5.77 -17.78 -8.02
C LEU A 118 4.67 -17.35 -9.01
N THR A 119 3.88 -16.31 -8.67
CA THR A 119 2.91 -15.69 -9.57
C THR A 119 3.59 -15.15 -10.81
N THR A 120 4.65 -14.36 -10.63
CA THR A 120 5.41 -13.77 -11.74
C THR A 120 6.03 -14.86 -12.62
N ILE A 121 6.68 -15.85 -12.00
CA ILE A 121 7.31 -17.00 -12.69
C ILE A 121 6.26 -17.74 -13.51
N ALA A 122 5.10 -18.04 -12.93
CA ALA A 122 4.05 -18.81 -13.60
C ALA A 122 3.43 -18.06 -14.78
N VAL A 123 3.08 -16.77 -14.61
CA VAL A 123 2.44 -15.98 -15.68
C VAL A 123 3.41 -15.70 -16.84
N MET A 124 4.70 -15.54 -16.55
CA MET A 124 5.73 -15.28 -17.55
C MET A 124 6.40 -16.57 -18.07
N ASP A 125 6.03 -17.73 -17.54
CA ASP A 125 6.62 -19.04 -17.87
C ASP A 125 8.16 -19.02 -17.81
N LEU A 126 8.69 -18.63 -16.64
CA LEU A 126 10.13 -18.49 -16.42
C LEU A 126 10.73 -19.76 -15.84
N ASP A 127 11.89 -20.17 -16.37
CA ASP A 127 12.73 -21.15 -15.69
C ASP A 127 13.27 -20.57 -14.39
N TYR A 128 13.28 -21.35 -13.32
CA TYR A 128 13.74 -20.93 -11.99
C TYR A 128 14.40 -22.08 -11.23
N ASP A 129 15.17 -21.72 -10.21
CA ASP A 129 15.83 -22.66 -9.32
C ASP A 129 14.90 -23.05 -8.14
N PRO A 130 14.39 -24.28 -8.07
CA PRO A 130 13.49 -24.72 -7.00
C PRO A 130 14.19 -24.95 -5.65
N ASP A 131 15.53 -24.98 -5.62
CA ASP A 131 16.33 -25.16 -4.41
C ASP A 131 16.60 -23.82 -3.68
N ILE A 132 16.02 -22.74 -4.17
CA ILE A 132 16.02 -21.41 -3.53
C ILE A 132 14.67 -21.17 -2.89
N ALA A 133 14.67 -20.88 -1.58
CA ALA A 133 13.46 -20.40 -0.89
C ALA A 133 13.55 -18.92 -0.55
N ILE A 134 12.40 -18.29 -0.41
CA ILE A 134 12.29 -16.94 0.15
C ILE A 134 11.40 -16.96 1.40
N THR A 135 11.82 -16.25 2.43
CA THR A 135 10.96 -15.92 3.56
C THR A 135 10.98 -14.42 3.78
N GLY A 136 9.84 -13.82 3.49
CA GLY A 136 9.64 -12.37 3.56
C GLY A 136 8.20 -12.04 3.26
N THR A 137 7.70 -10.99 3.89
CA THR A 137 6.39 -10.44 3.51
C THR A 137 6.55 -9.67 2.22
N ILE A 138 5.45 -9.45 1.51
CA ILE A 138 5.41 -8.53 0.39
C ILE A 138 4.64 -7.27 0.80
N ASN A 139 5.19 -6.11 0.49
CA ASN A 139 4.62 -4.81 0.83
C ASN A 139 4.39 -3.97 -0.43
N SER A 140 3.65 -2.87 -0.28
CA SER A 140 3.48 -1.89 -1.35
C SER A 140 4.82 -1.50 -1.98
N GLY A 141 4.83 -1.27 -3.29
CA GLY A 141 6.05 -1.02 -4.07
C GLY A 141 6.95 -2.25 -4.27
N GLY A 142 6.44 -3.47 -4.03
CA GLY A 142 7.21 -4.72 -4.22
C GLY A 142 8.28 -4.98 -3.17
N ILE A 143 8.29 -4.25 -2.06
CA ILE A 143 9.29 -4.37 -1.00
C ILE A 143 9.12 -5.68 -0.23
N ILE A 144 10.22 -6.40 -0.05
CA ILE A 144 10.27 -7.58 0.82
C ILE A 144 10.47 -7.14 2.26
N GLY A 145 9.47 -7.41 3.09
CA GLY A 145 9.51 -7.01 4.50
C GLY A 145 10.01 -8.12 5.43
N PRO A 146 10.48 -7.71 6.63
CA PRO A 146 11.08 -8.61 7.60
C PRO A 146 10.10 -9.62 8.16
N VAL A 147 10.64 -10.74 8.64
CA VAL A 147 9.88 -11.86 9.22
C VAL A 147 10.56 -12.37 10.49
N GLY A 148 9.79 -12.98 11.40
CA GLY A 148 10.33 -13.60 12.61
C GLY A 148 10.81 -15.04 12.41
N GLY A 149 11.58 -15.53 13.39
CA GLY A 149 12.06 -16.91 13.43
C GLY A 149 12.99 -17.27 12.28
N VAL A 150 13.77 -16.31 11.80
CA VAL A 150 14.65 -16.52 10.63
C VAL A 150 15.67 -17.61 10.92
N LYS A 151 16.26 -17.66 12.12
CA LYS A 151 17.22 -18.70 12.47
C LYS A 151 16.60 -20.10 12.36
N GLU A 152 15.43 -20.30 12.93
CA GLU A 152 14.70 -21.57 12.91
C GLU A 152 14.31 -21.95 11.46
N LYS A 153 13.94 -20.98 10.65
CA LYS A 153 13.65 -21.16 9.23
C LYS A 153 14.89 -21.59 8.43
N LEU A 154 16.05 -20.98 8.69
CA LEU A 154 17.32 -21.38 8.06
C LEU A 154 17.74 -22.79 8.45
N GLU A 155 17.56 -23.17 9.72
CA GLU A 155 17.78 -24.54 10.18
C GLU A 155 16.85 -25.55 9.48
N ALA A 156 15.58 -25.18 9.27
CA ALA A 156 14.64 -26.00 8.49
C ALA A 156 15.07 -26.10 7.02
N ALA A 157 15.46 -25.00 6.40
CA ALA A 157 15.92 -24.96 5.01
C ALA A 157 17.12 -25.90 4.76
N SER A 158 18.10 -25.87 5.66
CA SER A 158 19.25 -26.78 5.60
C SER A 158 18.84 -28.24 5.74
N LYS A 159 17.90 -28.57 6.64
CA LYS A 159 17.43 -29.95 6.83
C LYS A 159 16.76 -30.55 5.61
N ILE A 160 16.05 -29.73 4.81
CA ILE A 160 15.38 -30.19 3.58
C ILE A 160 16.27 -30.06 2.33
N GLY A 161 17.54 -29.63 2.51
CA GLY A 161 18.53 -29.62 1.44
C GLY A 161 18.46 -28.43 0.49
N LEU A 162 17.86 -27.30 0.90
CA LEU A 162 17.89 -26.09 0.11
C LEU A 162 19.32 -25.54 0.01
N ASN A 163 19.66 -24.95 -1.12
CA ASN A 163 20.97 -24.38 -1.38
C ASN A 163 21.06 -22.91 -0.96
N LYS A 164 19.95 -22.17 -1.08
CA LYS A 164 19.89 -20.74 -0.81
C LYS A 164 18.58 -20.31 -0.17
N VAL A 165 18.64 -19.35 0.74
CA VAL A 165 17.47 -18.67 1.30
C VAL A 165 17.59 -17.16 1.14
N LEU A 166 16.54 -16.57 0.56
CA LEU A 166 16.39 -15.13 0.46
C LEU A 166 15.61 -14.61 1.67
N ILE A 167 16.14 -13.58 2.31
CA ILE A 167 15.53 -12.92 3.48
C ILE A 167 15.44 -11.41 3.23
N SER A 168 14.57 -10.72 3.94
CA SER A 168 14.51 -9.26 3.87
C SER A 168 15.80 -8.63 4.37
N ILE A 169 16.17 -7.50 3.78
CA ILE A 169 17.26 -6.64 4.25
C ILE A 169 17.11 -6.34 5.74
N GLY A 170 18.22 -6.39 6.51
CA GLY A 170 18.25 -6.20 7.96
C GLY A 170 17.83 -7.42 8.78
N ASN A 171 17.25 -8.47 8.17
CA ASN A 171 16.84 -9.68 8.90
C ASN A 171 18.03 -10.58 9.30
N SER A 172 19.19 -10.41 8.70
CA SER A 172 20.40 -11.19 9.04
C SER A 172 20.93 -10.92 10.45
N LYS A 173 20.70 -9.72 10.99
CA LYS A 173 21.16 -9.26 12.31
C LYS A 173 20.05 -9.33 13.36
N ASN A 174 19.08 -10.21 13.21
CA ASN A 174 17.90 -10.30 14.08
C ASN A 174 18.33 -10.57 15.53
N LYS A 175 18.29 -9.54 16.34
CA LYS A 175 18.51 -9.59 17.80
C LYS A 175 17.17 -9.96 18.47
N GLY A 176 16.85 -11.25 18.54
CA GLY A 176 15.80 -11.71 19.45
C GLY A 176 16.10 -11.25 20.89
N ALA A 177 15.09 -11.07 21.75
CA ALA A 177 15.25 -10.58 23.11
C ALA A 177 16.30 -11.35 23.94
N ASN A 178 16.75 -12.51 23.49
CA ASN A 178 17.76 -13.38 24.10
C ASN A 178 19.00 -13.66 23.23
N ASP A 179 19.12 -13.05 22.05
CA ASP A 179 20.24 -13.33 21.14
C ASP A 179 21.34 -12.27 21.21
N THR A 180 22.56 -12.75 21.45
CA THR A 180 23.80 -12.00 21.54
C THR A 180 24.34 -11.62 20.16
N GLY A 181 23.57 -10.90 19.33
CA GLY A 181 24.06 -10.32 18.06
C GLY A 181 24.63 -11.33 17.05
N LEU A 182 23.95 -12.47 16.87
CA LEU A 182 24.34 -13.50 15.89
C LEU A 182 24.08 -12.98 14.46
N ASP A 183 25.13 -12.94 13.65
CA ASP A 183 24.98 -12.75 12.21
C ASP A 183 24.48 -14.04 11.56
N LEU A 184 23.24 -14.03 11.08
CA LEU A 184 22.58 -15.21 10.52
C LEU A 184 23.17 -15.64 9.17
N ILE A 185 23.78 -14.74 8.40
CA ILE A 185 24.48 -15.08 7.15
C ILE A 185 25.73 -15.90 7.50
N GLU A 186 26.53 -15.41 8.45
CA GLU A 186 27.73 -16.11 8.90
C GLU A 186 27.38 -17.45 9.58
N PHE A 187 26.33 -17.46 10.40
CA PHE A 187 25.84 -18.69 11.06
C PHE A 187 25.42 -19.74 10.02
N ALA A 188 24.64 -19.36 9.02
CA ALA A 188 24.15 -20.27 7.99
C ALA A 188 25.31 -20.86 7.15
N ALA A 189 26.25 -20.02 6.75
CA ALA A 189 27.41 -20.45 5.98
C ALA A 189 28.29 -21.43 6.75
N LYS A 190 28.56 -21.18 8.04
CA LYS A 190 29.47 -22.00 8.86
C LYS A 190 28.83 -23.28 9.40
N ASN A 191 27.54 -23.21 9.81
CA ASN A 191 26.92 -24.29 10.56
C ASN A 191 25.89 -25.09 9.74
N LEU A 192 25.31 -24.49 8.69
CA LEU A 192 24.23 -25.08 7.93
C LEU A 192 24.59 -25.42 6.49
N SER A 193 25.77 -25.01 6.00
CA SER A 193 26.18 -25.11 4.59
C SER A 193 25.13 -24.51 3.64
N LEU A 194 24.53 -23.42 4.04
CA LEU A 194 23.41 -22.76 3.38
C LEU A 194 23.81 -21.32 3.01
N GLU A 195 23.60 -20.93 1.74
CA GLU A 195 23.75 -19.54 1.32
C GLU A 195 22.54 -18.72 1.79
N VAL A 196 22.77 -17.60 2.46
CA VAL A 196 21.71 -16.64 2.82
C VAL A 196 21.99 -15.31 2.14
N LYS A 197 20.97 -14.76 1.48
CA LYS A 197 21.07 -13.49 0.79
C LYS A 197 19.96 -12.55 1.25
N GLU A 198 20.33 -11.34 1.64
CA GLU A 198 19.37 -10.27 1.85
C GLU A 198 18.91 -9.69 0.53
N VAL A 199 17.59 -9.44 0.42
CA VAL A 199 16.94 -8.86 -0.74
C VAL A 199 16.04 -7.71 -0.30
N MET A 200 15.97 -6.66 -1.12
CA MET A 200 15.17 -5.48 -0.88
C MET A 200 13.75 -5.63 -1.40
N ASP A 201 13.60 -6.13 -2.62
CA ASP A 201 12.36 -6.11 -3.37
C ASP A 201 12.15 -7.38 -4.21
N ILE A 202 10.99 -7.44 -4.85
CA ILE A 202 10.58 -8.58 -5.67
C ILE A 202 11.44 -8.72 -6.94
N ASP A 203 12.01 -7.63 -7.46
CA ASP A 203 12.91 -7.70 -8.63
C ASP A 203 14.18 -8.47 -8.31
N GLU A 204 14.78 -8.21 -7.13
CA GLU A 204 15.95 -8.96 -6.65
C GLU A 204 15.59 -10.43 -6.39
N VAL A 205 14.39 -10.70 -5.86
CA VAL A 205 13.92 -12.08 -5.65
C VAL A 205 13.80 -12.81 -6.98
N ILE A 206 13.17 -12.22 -7.99
CA ILE A 206 13.04 -12.81 -9.33
C ILE A 206 14.42 -13.03 -9.95
N PHE A 207 15.32 -12.06 -9.83
CA PHE A 207 16.70 -12.20 -10.32
C PHE A 207 17.40 -13.40 -9.67
N HIS A 208 17.29 -13.56 -8.35
CA HIS A 208 17.92 -14.70 -7.66
C HIS A 208 17.31 -16.05 -8.02
N LEU A 209 16.00 -16.12 -8.23
CA LEU A 209 15.29 -17.35 -8.59
C LEU A 209 15.52 -17.75 -10.06
N THR A 210 15.59 -16.78 -10.97
CA THR A 210 15.54 -17.03 -12.43
C THR A 210 16.81 -16.64 -13.18
N GLY A 211 17.70 -15.87 -12.56
CA GLY A 211 18.83 -15.24 -13.23
C GLY A 211 18.43 -14.10 -14.19
N LYS A 212 17.16 -13.76 -14.29
CA LYS A 212 16.64 -12.73 -15.22
C LYS A 212 16.32 -11.45 -14.47
N GLN A 213 16.71 -10.33 -15.03
CA GLN A 213 16.33 -9.00 -14.56
C GLN A 213 15.18 -8.50 -15.43
N LEU A 214 13.98 -8.37 -14.86
CA LEU A 214 12.77 -8.08 -15.61
C LEU A 214 12.54 -6.57 -15.81
N ASN A 215 12.82 -5.77 -14.79
CA ASN A 215 12.67 -4.31 -14.85
C ASN A 215 14.04 -3.64 -15.01
N HIS A 216 14.19 -2.90 -16.11
CA HIS A 216 15.41 -2.13 -16.44
C HIS A 216 15.12 -0.63 -16.65
N LYS A 217 13.90 -0.16 -16.33
CA LYS A 217 13.60 1.25 -16.55
C LYS A 217 14.38 2.10 -15.55
N GLU A 218 15.24 2.99 -16.06
CA GLU A 218 15.68 4.13 -15.28
C GLU A 218 14.44 4.98 -14.99
N PHE A 219 14.16 5.24 -13.74
CA PHE A 219 13.02 6.06 -13.34
C PHE A 219 13.51 7.40 -12.79
N SER A 220 12.81 8.46 -13.17
CA SER A 220 12.92 9.77 -12.55
C SER A 220 11.52 10.31 -12.32
N ILE A 221 11.26 10.78 -11.12
CA ILE A 221 9.96 11.38 -10.82
C ILE A 221 9.91 12.75 -11.48
N GLU A 222 9.01 12.91 -12.45
CA GLU A 222 8.63 14.23 -12.95
C GLU A 222 7.61 14.85 -12.00
N GLN A 223 7.81 16.12 -11.67
CA GLN A 223 6.87 16.86 -10.84
C GLN A 223 5.64 17.21 -11.67
N ASP A 224 4.47 16.73 -11.25
CA ASP A 224 3.22 17.14 -11.88
C ASP A 224 3.00 18.66 -11.74
N PRO A 225 2.84 19.41 -12.84
CA PRO A 225 2.73 20.87 -12.79
C PRO A 225 1.47 21.36 -12.05
N GLU A 226 0.38 20.61 -12.12
CA GLU A 226 -0.87 20.96 -11.43
C GLU A 226 -0.73 20.74 -9.93
N TYR A 227 -0.14 19.61 -9.51
CA TYR A 227 0.23 19.38 -8.13
C TYR A 227 1.11 20.50 -7.57
N GLN A 228 2.16 20.87 -8.30
CA GLN A 228 3.08 21.93 -7.88
C GLN A 228 2.37 23.26 -7.66
N ARG A 229 1.52 23.65 -8.61
CA ARG A 229 0.74 24.90 -8.51
C ARG A 229 -0.21 24.91 -7.30
N ILE A 230 -0.91 23.80 -7.08
CA ILE A 230 -1.86 23.68 -5.96
C ILE A 230 -1.09 23.64 -4.63
N MET A 231 -0.01 22.87 -4.55
CA MET A 231 0.79 22.74 -3.33
C MET A 231 1.50 24.06 -2.98
N GLN A 232 1.95 24.83 -3.98
CA GLN A 232 2.46 26.19 -3.76
C GLN A 232 1.40 27.10 -3.12
N SER A 233 0.19 27.11 -3.68
CA SER A 233 -0.93 27.89 -3.10
C SER A 233 -1.25 27.45 -1.66
N LEU A 234 -1.25 26.16 -1.38
CA LEU A 234 -1.45 25.62 -0.04
C LEU A 234 -0.35 26.09 0.92
N GLN A 235 0.90 26.03 0.49
CA GLN A 235 2.06 26.52 1.25
C GLN A 235 1.92 28.01 1.55
N GLU A 236 1.60 28.83 0.54
CA GLU A 236 1.41 30.28 0.72
C GLU A 236 0.34 30.58 1.77
N LEU A 237 -0.81 29.88 1.74
CA LEU A 237 -1.88 30.04 2.71
C LEU A 237 -1.45 29.69 4.14
N LEU A 238 -0.73 28.58 4.33
CA LEU A 238 -0.30 28.13 5.67
C LEU A 238 0.83 29.01 6.22
N CYS A 239 1.78 29.45 5.38
CA CYS A 239 2.88 30.32 5.81
C CYS A 239 2.41 31.76 6.06
N ALA A 240 1.46 32.30 5.29
CA ALA A 240 0.85 33.60 5.59
C ALA A 240 0.14 33.62 6.97
N ARG A 241 -0.33 32.47 7.45
CA ARG A 241 -0.88 32.35 8.81
C ARG A 241 0.23 32.52 9.87
N THR A 242 1.45 32.02 9.62
CA THR A 242 2.60 32.27 10.52
C THR A 242 2.80 33.76 10.71
N GLU A 243 2.90 34.51 9.61
CA GLU A 243 3.09 35.96 9.64
C GLU A 243 1.95 36.66 10.39
N LYS A 244 0.71 36.24 10.15
CA LYS A 244 -0.45 36.78 10.85
C LYS A 244 -0.39 36.55 12.36
N ILE A 245 -0.03 35.35 12.81
CA ILE A 245 0.07 35.02 14.24
C ILE A 245 1.21 35.84 14.89
N GLU A 246 2.36 35.98 14.22
CA GLU A 246 3.45 36.81 14.66
C GLU A 246 3.03 38.28 14.82
N GLN A 247 2.26 38.83 13.86
CA GLN A 247 1.71 40.19 13.97
C GLN A 247 0.74 40.34 15.15
N GLU A 248 -0.12 39.34 15.40
CA GLU A 248 -1.01 39.35 16.56
C GLU A 248 -0.25 39.35 17.89
N ILE A 249 0.86 38.57 17.99
CA ILE A 249 1.76 38.52 19.14
C ILE A 249 2.42 39.91 19.35
N LEU A 250 2.97 40.48 18.28
CA LEU A 250 3.61 41.80 18.31
C LEU A 250 2.65 42.93 18.72
N ASN A 251 1.44 42.95 18.14
CA ASN A 251 0.42 43.95 18.43
C ASN A 251 -0.02 43.92 19.91
N LYS A 252 -0.01 42.76 20.52
CA LYS A 252 -0.28 42.60 21.96
C LYS A 252 0.97 42.82 22.84
N LYS A 253 2.10 43.14 22.26
CA LYS A 253 3.40 43.33 22.96
C LYS A 253 3.79 42.13 23.83
N MET A 254 3.47 40.93 23.38
CA MET A 254 3.85 39.72 24.09
C MET A 254 5.34 39.43 23.91
N VAL A 255 5.99 38.94 24.98
CA VAL A 255 7.38 38.54 24.95
C VAL A 255 7.46 37.03 24.99
N LEU A 256 7.85 36.45 23.86
CA LEU A 256 8.13 34.99 23.78
C LEU A 256 9.51 34.71 24.40
N ASN A 257 9.66 33.59 25.08
CA ASN A 257 10.94 33.16 25.59
C ASN A 257 11.90 32.78 24.46
N GLU A 258 13.20 32.81 24.74
CA GLU A 258 14.26 32.57 23.76
C GLU A 258 14.17 31.19 23.11
N SER A 259 13.81 30.17 23.88
CA SER A 259 13.64 28.80 23.37
C SER A 259 12.54 28.71 22.29
N ILE A 260 11.40 29.36 22.50
CA ILE A 260 10.30 29.40 21.53
C ILE A 260 10.71 30.16 20.27
N LEU A 261 11.41 31.30 20.44
CA LEU A 261 11.89 32.07 19.30
C LEU A 261 12.89 31.27 18.46
N ASN A 262 13.80 30.53 19.10
CA ASN A 262 14.77 29.69 18.40
C ASN A 262 14.09 28.59 17.60
N ILE A 263 13.13 27.87 18.18
CA ILE A 263 12.35 26.84 17.48
C ILE A 263 11.56 27.44 16.31
N SER A 264 10.92 28.58 16.52
CA SER A 264 10.15 29.25 15.47
C SER A 264 11.05 29.71 14.31
N ASN A 265 12.22 30.28 14.61
CA ASN A 265 13.18 30.72 13.60
C ASN A 265 13.76 29.53 12.81
N GLU A 266 14.09 28.42 13.47
CA GLU A 266 14.54 27.19 12.82
C GLU A 266 13.48 26.66 11.83
N ARG A 267 12.21 26.61 12.25
CA ARG A 267 11.12 26.17 11.38
C ARG A 267 10.90 27.08 10.18
N LYS A 268 11.05 28.39 10.36
CA LYS A 268 10.98 29.37 9.26
C LYS A 268 12.16 29.22 8.30
N GLU A 269 13.36 28.97 8.81
CA GLU A 269 14.53 28.70 7.97
C GLU A 269 14.34 27.42 7.15
N LYS A 270 13.94 26.33 7.80
CA LYS A 270 13.61 25.06 7.10
C LYS A 270 12.54 25.26 6.02
N SER A 271 11.50 26.05 6.33
CA SER A 271 10.46 26.38 5.34
C SER A 271 11.01 27.17 4.17
N SER A 272 11.88 28.16 4.40
CA SER A 272 12.48 28.97 3.34
C SER A 272 13.37 28.12 2.41
N ILE A 273 14.20 27.26 2.98
CA ILE A 273 15.04 26.31 2.22
C ILE A 273 14.17 25.38 1.38
N ALA A 274 13.08 24.88 1.93
CA ALA A 274 12.15 24.02 1.20
C ALA A 274 11.48 24.76 0.03
N ILE A 275 11.11 26.04 0.20
CA ILE A 275 10.54 26.87 -0.88
C ILE A 275 11.56 27.06 -2.02
N GLU A 276 12.82 27.37 -1.69
CA GLU A 276 13.90 27.51 -2.67
C GLU A 276 14.08 26.24 -3.50
N ASN A 277 13.93 25.08 -2.88
CA ASN A 277 13.98 23.76 -3.53
C ASN A 277 12.67 23.34 -4.19
N LYS A 278 11.65 24.20 -4.24
CA LYS A 278 10.29 23.91 -4.74
C LYS A 278 9.62 22.73 -4.02
N ASP A 279 10.04 22.47 -2.80
CA ASP A 279 9.42 21.48 -1.93
C ASP A 279 8.33 22.16 -1.07
N TYR A 280 7.23 22.48 -1.73
CA TYR A 280 6.15 23.26 -1.11
C TYR A 280 5.42 22.49 -0.01
N TYR A 281 5.38 21.14 -0.08
CA TYR A 281 4.78 20.35 0.98
C TYR A 281 5.56 20.43 2.29
N SER A 282 6.90 20.24 2.23
CA SER A 282 7.74 20.37 3.41
C SER A 282 7.68 21.78 3.99
N ALA A 283 7.72 22.79 3.13
CA ALA A 283 7.56 24.20 3.55
C ALA A 283 6.24 24.43 4.28
N ALA A 284 5.13 23.93 3.73
CA ALA A 284 3.80 24.01 4.35
C ALA A 284 3.76 23.29 5.71
N SER A 285 4.42 22.13 5.83
CA SER A 285 4.50 21.34 7.06
C SER A 285 5.27 22.05 8.16
N PHE A 286 6.38 22.72 7.81
CA PHE A 286 7.13 23.55 8.76
C PHE A 286 6.32 24.76 9.21
N CYS A 287 5.63 25.45 8.29
CA CYS A 287 4.72 26.54 8.66
C CYS A 287 3.57 26.06 9.54
N PHE A 288 2.94 24.93 9.20
CA PHE A 288 1.86 24.34 10.01
C PHE A 288 2.30 24.05 11.45
N SER A 289 3.45 23.39 11.63
CA SER A 289 3.98 23.08 12.96
C SER A 289 4.35 24.35 13.73
N ASN A 290 4.87 25.37 13.03
CA ASN A 290 5.18 26.66 13.62
C ASN A 290 3.93 27.43 14.05
N ASN A 291 2.86 27.38 13.25
CA ASN A 291 1.58 28.00 13.57
C ASN A 291 0.99 27.43 14.87
N ILE A 292 1.04 26.11 15.06
CA ILE A 292 0.58 25.47 16.31
C ILE A 292 1.38 26.02 17.49
N LEU A 293 2.71 26.04 17.39
CA LEU A 293 3.59 26.56 18.45
C LEU A 293 3.26 27.99 18.81
N LEU A 294 3.19 28.88 17.82
CA LEU A 294 2.95 30.30 18.03
C LEU A 294 1.50 30.57 18.53
N ARG A 295 0.51 29.82 18.03
CA ARG A 295 -0.88 29.97 18.45
C ARG A 295 -1.10 29.49 19.89
N ASP A 296 -0.48 28.37 20.28
CA ASP A 296 -0.47 27.90 21.66
C ASP A 296 0.12 28.97 22.59
N ARG A 297 1.27 29.54 22.25
CA ARG A 297 1.90 30.60 23.01
C ARG A 297 1.07 31.87 23.03
N TYR A 298 0.42 32.25 21.92
CA TYR A 298 -0.50 33.37 21.90
C TYR A 298 -1.64 33.22 22.93
N TYR A 299 -2.27 32.04 23.02
CA TYR A 299 -3.34 31.79 24.01
C TYR A 299 -2.80 31.78 25.45
N SER A 300 -1.67 31.16 25.66
CA SER A 300 -1.01 31.07 26.98
C SER A 300 -0.62 32.46 27.51
N GLU A 301 0.13 33.24 26.74
CA GLU A 301 0.61 34.57 27.13
C GLU A 301 -0.53 35.61 27.20
N SER A 302 -1.59 35.46 26.39
CA SER A 302 -2.80 36.26 26.52
C SER A 302 -3.60 35.94 27.78
N LYS A 303 -3.28 34.86 28.48
CA LYS A 303 -4.07 34.30 29.59
C LYS A 303 -5.56 34.19 29.21
N THR A 304 -5.79 33.62 28.01
CA THR A 304 -7.12 33.47 27.43
C THR A 304 -8.00 32.67 28.39
N LYS A 305 -9.18 33.20 28.72
CA LYS A 305 -10.07 32.57 29.70
C LYS A 305 -10.70 31.31 29.14
N ILE A 306 -11.00 30.33 29.99
CA ILE A 306 -11.67 29.08 29.61
C ILE A 306 -13.01 29.36 28.87
N SER A 307 -13.75 30.38 29.27
CA SER A 307 -15.00 30.75 28.59
C SER A 307 -14.79 31.23 27.14
N GLU A 308 -13.67 31.90 26.88
CA GLU A 308 -13.30 32.32 25.52
C GLU A 308 -12.82 31.13 24.69
N ILE A 309 -12.01 30.23 25.26
CA ILE A 309 -11.57 28.98 24.61
C ILE A 309 -12.80 28.15 24.21
N LYS A 310 -13.74 27.96 25.14
CA LYS A 310 -14.98 27.24 24.87
C LYS A 310 -15.80 27.87 23.73
N ASN A 311 -15.87 29.19 23.68
CA ASN A 311 -16.56 29.87 22.59
C ASN A 311 -15.85 29.71 21.24
N LEU A 312 -14.50 29.73 21.22
CA LEU A 312 -13.70 29.48 20.02
C LEU A 312 -13.88 28.04 19.52
N PHE A 313 -13.90 27.06 20.40
CA PHE A 313 -14.21 25.68 20.04
C PHE A 313 -15.63 25.54 19.47
N MET A 314 -16.65 26.17 20.05
CA MET A 314 -18.01 26.14 19.50
C MET A 314 -18.10 26.74 18.09
N ILE A 315 -17.34 27.82 17.83
CA ILE A 315 -17.27 28.42 16.50
C ILE A 315 -16.57 27.49 15.53
N LEU A 316 -15.45 26.89 15.97
CA LEU A 316 -14.67 25.96 15.15
C LEU A 316 -15.47 24.69 14.81
N GLU A 317 -16.20 24.13 15.78
CA GLU A 317 -17.09 22.99 15.58
C GLU A 317 -18.14 23.25 14.49
N LYS A 318 -18.82 24.41 14.54
CA LYS A 318 -19.78 24.79 13.50
C LYS A 318 -19.13 24.88 12.11
N LYS A 319 -17.94 25.47 12.04
CA LYS A 319 -17.18 25.56 10.78
C LYS A 319 -16.77 24.18 10.27
N ASN A 320 -16.35 23.31 11.18
CA ASN A 320 -15.91 21.95 10.86
C ASN A 320 -17.08 21.11 10.33
N ILE A 321 -18.26 21.19 10.94
CA ILE A 321 -19.48 20.55 10.46
C ILE A 321 -19.87 21.08 9.06
N ALA A 322 -19.79 22.38 8.85
CA ALA A 322 -20.10 22.97 7.54
C ALA A 322 -19.12 22.49 6.44
N LEU A 323 -17.85 22.34 6.79
CA LEU A 323 -16.83 21.79 5.90
C LEU A 323 -17.12 20.32 5.58
N GLU A 324 -17.43 19.52 6.59
CA GLU A 324 -17.77 18.11 6.43
C GLU A 324 -18.98 17.91 5.50
N ASN A 325 -20.04 18.68 5.69
CA ASN A 325 -21.20 18.64 4.80
C ASN A 325 -20.82 18.97 3.36
N LYS A 326 -19.94 19.96 3.16
CA LYS A 326 -19.49 20.35 1.83
C LYS A 326 -18.73 19.23 1.12
N ILE A 327 -17.80 18.57 1.80
CA ILE A 327 -16.98 17.51 1.17
C ILE A 327 -17.77 16.22 0.90
N ASN A 328 -18.86 15.98 1.63
CA ASN A 328 -19.72 14.81 1.37
C ASN A 328 -20.48 14.91 0.03
N ASP A 329 -20.60 16.10 -0.52
CA ASP A 329 -21.23 16.35 -1.83
C ASP A 329 -20.22 16.29 -3.00
N GLU A 330 -18.92 16.18 -2.72
CA GLU A 330 -17.88 16.11 -3.75
C GLU A 330 -17.91 14.76 -4.48
N LYS A 331 -17.78 14.82 -5.81
CA LYS A 331 -17.73 13.61 -6.64
C LYS A 331 -16.31 13.08 -6.73
N ILE A 332 -16.12 11.85 -6.31
CA ILE A 332 -14.84 11.17 -6.32
C ILE A 332 -14.74 10.31 -7.59
N THR A 333 -13.84 10.66 -8.48
CA THR A 333 -13.66 9.98 -9.78
C THR A 333 -12.21 9.59 -10.06
N THR A 334 -11.26 10.18 -9.36
CA THR A 334 -9.83 9.89 -9.51
C THR A 334 -9.23 9.44 -8.18
N ILE A 335 -8.06 8.81 -8.22
CA ILE A 335 -7.31 8.51 -6.99
C ILE A 335 -6.86 9.79 -6.30
N SER A 336 -6.58 10.86 -7.04
CA SER A 336 -6.27 12.17 -6.45
C SER A 336 -7.45 12.75 -5.69
N ASP A 337 -8.68 12.65 -6.22
CA ASP A 337 -9.90 13.04 -5.48
C ASP A 337 -10.06 12.21 -4.20
N LEU A 338 -9.87 10.89 -4.29
CA LEU A 338 -9.96 9.99 -3.14
C LEU A 338 -8.93 10.36 -2.07
N GLN A 339 -7.67 10.59 -2.44
CA GLN A 339 -6.62 11.00 -1.52
C GLN A 339 -6.92 12.36 -0.89
N THR A 340 -7.49 13.29 -1.66
CA THR A 340 -7.95 14.59 -1.16
C THR A 340 -9.06 14.41 -0.12
N LEU A 341 -10.08 13.61 -0.43
CA LEU A 341 -11.18 13.32 0.50
C LEU A 341 -10.66 12.69 1.80
N ILE A 342 -9.79 11.68 1.68
CA ILE A 342 -9.17 11.00 2.81
C ILE A 342 -8.45 12.00 3.74
N VAL A 343 -7.61 12.85 3.17
CA VAL A 343 -6.81 13.80 3.95
C VAL A 343 -7.65 14.90 4.59
N VAL A 344 -8.69 15.36 3.90
CA VAL A 344 -9.60 16.38 4.45
C VAL A 344 -10.47 15.78 5.56
N LYS A 345 -11.00 14.56 5.37
CA LYS A 345 -11.77 13.84 6.43
C LYS A 345 -10.91 13.54 7.66
N GLU A 346 -9.66 13.15 7.46
CA GLU A 346 -8.73 12.95 8.57
C GLU A 346 -8.58 14.23 9.41
N ARG A 347 -8.35 15.37 8.77
CA ARG A 347 -8.19 16.65 9.48
C ARG A 347 -9.49 17.12 10.16
N ILE A 348 -10.63 16.87 9.55
CA ILE A 348 -11.95 17.12 10.17
C ILE A 348 -12.11 16.26 11.42
N ASN A 349 -11.73 14.98 11.35
CA ASN A 349 -11.78 14.10 12.51
C ASN A 349 -10.82 14.54 13.62
N ASP A 350 -9.60 14.97 13.27
CA ASP A 350 -8.64 15.49 14.26
C ASP A 350 -9.24 16.69 15.02
N VAL A 351 -9.95 17.60 14.35
CA VAL A 351 -10.66 18.71 15.01
C VAL A 351 -11.72 18.18 15.97
N LYS A 352 -12.51 17.16 15.58
CA LYS A 352 -13.53 16.55 16.45
C LYS A 352 -12.90 15.93 17.71
N GLU A 353 -11.79 15.22 17.54
CA GLU A 353 -11.07 14.62 18.67
C GLU A 353 -10.48 15.66 19.63
N GLN A 354 -9.94 16.79 19.12
CA GLN A 354 -9.47 17.88 19.99
C GLN A 354 -10.63 18.50 20.79
N ILE A 355 -11.80 18.67 20.18
CA ILE A 355 -13.02 19.15 20.89
C ILE A 355 -13.44 18.17 21.98
N LYS A 356 -13.38 16.87 21.71
CA LYS A 356 -13.71 15.83 22.70
C LYS A 356 -12.71 15.83 23.85
N GLN A 357 -11.42 15.92 23.55
CA GLN A 357 -10.35 16.00 24.57
C GLN A 357 -10.49 17.27 25.41
N PHE A 358 -10.79 18.42 24.81
CA PHE A 358 -11.06 19.66 25.52
C PHE A 358 -12.18 19.50 26.57
N ASN A 359 -13.26 18.80 26.23
CA ASN A 359 -14.39 18.58 27.16
C ASN A 359 -14.00 17.69 28.36
N SER A 360 -12.94 16.90 28.27
CA SER A 360 -12.42 16.03 29.36
C SER A 360 -11.21 16.61 30.07
N SER A 361 -10.50 17.59 29.46
CA SER A 361 -9.29 18.18 30.04
C SER A 361 -9.62 19.21 31.11
N THR A 362 -8.89 19.19 32.20
CA THR A 362 -8.96 20.16 33.31
C THR A 362 -7.78 21.12 33.36
N GLU A 363 -6.72 20.84 32.60
CA GLU A 363 -5.50 21.64 32.59
C GLU A 363 -5.56 22.75 31.55
N LEU A 364 -5.44 24.00 31.99
CA LEU A 364 -5.56 25.16 31.11
C LEU A 364 -4.48 25.19 30.02
N GLY A 365 -3.24 24.78 30.36
CA GLY A 365 -2.13 24.70 29.39
C GLY A 365 -2.40 23.70 28.26
N GLU A 366 -2.95 22.56 28.59
CA GLU A 366 -3.38 21.56 27.60
C GLU A 366 -4.50 22.11 26.70
N GLN A 367 -5.47 22.81 27.28
CA GLN A 367 -6.58 23.41 26.52
C GLN A 367 -6.12 24.46 25.49
N TYR A 368 -5.06 25.21 25.76
CA TYR A 368 -4.46 26.13 24.77
C TYR A 368 -3.90 25.38 23.57
N TYR A 369 -3.15 24.30 23.84
CA TYR A 369 -2.57 23.47 22.80
C TYR A 369 -3.65 22.77 21.95
N LEU A 370 -4.67 22.19 22.58
CA LEU A 370 -5.79 21.54 21.89
C LEU A 370 -6.49 22.50 20.93
N LEU A 371 -6.74 23.75 21.37
CA LEU A 371 -7.36 24.78 20.51
C LEU A 371 -6.44 25.18 19.36
N ALA A 372 -5.18 25.44 19.64
CA ALA A 372 -4.20 25.82 18.62
C ALA A 372 -4.06 24.72 17.54
N TYR A 373 -3.96 23.47 17.96
CA TYR A 373 -3.89 22.34 17.06
C TYR A 373 -5.16 22.18 16.22
N ALA A 374 -6.36 22.26 16.85
CA ALA A 374 -7.62 22.14 16.16
C ALA A 374 -7.84 23.24 15.11
N GLU A 375 -7.47 24.49 15.43
CA GLU A 375 -7.55 25.59 14.46
C GLU A 375 -6.65 25.36 13.26
N GLU A 376 -5.40 25.00 13.46
CA GLU A 376 -4.46 24.79 12.35
C GLU A 376 -4.83 23.55 11.53
N ARG A 377 -5.35 22.49 12.14
CA ARG A 377 -5.92 21.33 11.43
C ARG A 377 -7.10 21.73 10.54
N PHE A 378 -8.02 22.57 11.03
CA PHE A 378 -9.12 23.08 10.24
C PHE A 378 -8.65 23.89 9.02
N TYR A 379 -7.68 24.80 9.21
CA TYR A 379 -7.12 25.57 8.08
C TYR A 379 -6.34 24.70 7.10
N SER A 380 -5.65 23.69 7.59
CA SER A 380 -5.02 22.69 6.74
C SER A 380 -6.06 21.91 5.92
N ALA A 381 -7.19 21.50 6.52
CA ALA A 381 -8.28 20.85 5.79
C ALA A 381 -8.80 21.74 4.63
N LEU A 382 -9.06 23.02 4.91
CA LEU A 382 -9.49 23.98 3.89
C LEU A 382 -8.49 24.13 2.75
N SER A 383 -7.18 24.13 3.07
CA SER A 383 -6.13 24.29 2.07
C SER A 383 -6.02 23.05 1.16
N TRP A 384 -6.20 21.86 1.71
CA TRP A 384 -6.17 20.61 0.94
C TRP A 384 -7.35 20.43 0.00
N MET A 385 -8.48 21.05 0.25
CA MET A 385 -9.65 21.00 -0.67
C MET A 385 -9.32 21.51 -2.09
N GLN A 386 -8.25 22.26 -2.28
CA GLN A 386 -7.83 22.73 -3.60
C GLN A 386 -7.42 21.60 -4.56
N PHE A 387 -7.15 20.40 -4.04
CA PHE A 387 -6.80 19.23 -4.85
C PHE A 387 -8.02 18.50 -5.43
N PHE A 388 -9.26 18.79 -4.98
CA PHE A 388 -10.44 18.26 -5.66
C PHE A 388 -10.47 18.72 -7.13
N SER A 389 -10.84 17.83 -8.00
CA SER A 389 -10.86 18.04 -9.46
C SER A 389 -9.48 18.17 -10.13
N MET A 390 -8.39 17.76 -9.46
CA MET A 390 -7.12 17.54 -10.12
C MET A 390 -7.30 16.45 -11.19
N GLN A 391 -6.78 16.70 -12.39
CA GLN A 391 -6.93 15.76 -13.50
C GLN A 391 -6.19 14.45 -13.23
N GLY A 392 -6.73 13.33 -13.70
CA GLY A 392 -6.14 12.01 -13.54
C GLY A 392 -7.00 10.90 -14.14
N LYS A 393 -6.45 9.69 -14.12
CA LYS A 393 -7.12 8.47 -14.57
C LYS A 393 -8.40 8.24 -13.75
N GLN A 394 -9.47 7.84 -14.44
CA GLN A 394 -10.77 7.62 -13.82
C GLN A 394 -10.87 6.22 -13.23
N PHE A 395 -11.46 6.12 -12.05
CA PHE A 395 -11.69 4.87 -11.32
C PHE A 395 -13.13 4.75 -10.86
N VAL A 396 -13.60 3.52 -10.71
CA VAL A 396 -14.87 3.25 -10.04
C VAL A 396 -14.64 3.31 -8.54
N VAL A 397 -14.98 4.44 -7.92
CA VAL A 397 -14.90 4.62 -6.47
C VAL A 397 -16.32 4.66 -5.92
N ASN A 398 -16.68 3.66 -5.11
CA ASN A 398 -17.99 3.59 -4.46
C ASN A 398 -17.87 3.06 -3.03
N ASP A 399 -18.92 3.20 -2.23
CA ASP A 399 -18.94 2.82 -0.81
C ASP A 399 -18.59 1.35 -0.56
N GLN A 400 -18.98 0.44 -1.46
CA GLN A 400 -18.69 -0.98 -1.31
C GLN A 400 -17.19 -1.24 -1.49
N LEU A 401 -16.57 -0.71 -2.55
CA LEU A 401 -15.14 -0.86 -2.81
C LEU A 401 -14.30 -0.18 -1.72
N LEU A 402 -14.68 1.01 -1.28
CA LEU A 402 -14.03 1.68 -0.14
C LEU A 402 -14.11 0.84 1.13
N ARG A 403 -15.27 0.23 1.40
CA ARG A 403 -15.44 -0.65 2.55
C ARG A 403 -14.55 -1.90 2.45
N GLU A 404 -14.51 -2.54 1.28
CA GLU A 404 -13.69 -3.73 1.03
C GLU A 404 -12.19 -3.41 1.15
N SER A 405 -11.76 -2.28 0.60
CA SER A 405 -10.38 -1.78 0.72
C SER A 405 -9.99 -1.52 2.17
N CYS A 406 -10.91 -0.91 2.95
CA CYS A 406 -10.70 -0.68 4.37
C CYS A 406 -10.55 -2.00 5.14
N ILE A 407 -11.41 -2.99 4.90
CA ILE A 407 -11.33 -4.32 5.57
C ILE A 407 -9.99 -4.98 5.27
N SER A 408 -9.55 -4.96 4.01
CA SER A 408 -8.25 -5.50 3.60
C SER A 408 -7.11 -4.78 4.32
N LYS A 409 -7.16 -3.45 4.36
CA LYS A 409 -6.11 -2.66 5.00
C LYS A 409 -6.06 -2.82 6.52
N ILE A 410 -7.22 -2.99 7.20
CA ILE A 410 -7.25 -3.33 8.63
C ILE A 410 -6.54 -4.67 8.86
N ALA A 411 -6.87 -5.70 8.08
CA ALA A 411 -6.27 -7.02 8.25
C ALA A 411 -4.74 -6.98 8.06
N GLU A 412 -4.26 -6.24 7.06
CA GLU A 412 -2.82 -6.02 6.85
C GLU A 412 -2.18 -5.29 8.05
N ALA A 413 -2.84 -4.26 8.59
CA ALA A 413 -2.34 -3.49 9.72
C ALA A 413 -2.29 -4.32 11.02
N GLU A 414 -3.33 -5.11 11.29
CA GLU A 414 -3.41 -6.02 12.44
C GLU A 414 -2.29 -7.05 12.40
N GLU A 415 -2.07 -7.63 11.23
CA GLU A 415 -1.02 -8.60 11.01
C GLU A 415 0.37 -7.99 11.31
N ARG A 416 0.65 -6.78 10.81
CA ARG A 416 1.91 -6.09 11.09
C ARG A 416 2.05 -5.71 12.55
N HIS A 417 1.01 -5.22 13.17
CA HIS A 417 1.01 -4.89 14.59
C HIS A 417 1.25 -6.12 15.47
N GLN A 418 0.60 -7.25 15.19
CA GLN A 418 0.87 -8.50 15.90
C GLN A 418 2.33 -8.91 15.77
N TYR A 419 2.91 -8.71 14.60
CA TYR A 419 4.32 -9.01 14.35
C TYR A 419 5.26 -8.13 15.19
N VAL A 420 5.04 -6.81 15.20
CA VAL A 420 5.78 -5.87 16.05
C VAL A 420 5.68 -6.26 17.53
N SER A 421 4.49 -6.70 17.95
CA SER A 421 4.22 -7.10 19.34
C SER A 421 5.01 -8.33 19.80
N LEU A 422 5.61 -9.10 18.88
CA LEU A 422 6.55 -10.18 19.25
C LEU A 422 7.92 -9.65 19.70
N PHE A 423 8.28 -8.43 19.32
CA PHE A 423 9.61 -7.85 19.57
C PHE A 423 9.58 -6.66 20.52
N ILE A 424 8.47 -5.92 20.54
CA ILE A 424 8.30 -4.73 21.37
C ILE A 424 7.15 -4.94 22.35
N ASN A 425 7.33 -4.45 23.59
CA ASN A 425 6.25 -4.43 24.57
C ASN A 425 5.04 -3.65 23.99
N PRO A 426 3.85 -4.26 23.91
CA PRO A 426 2.65 -3.61 23.34
C PRO A 426 2.31 -2.25 23.96
N THR A 427 2.72 -2.00 25.21
CA THR A 427 2.49 -0.70 25.87
C THR A 427 3.25 0.46 25.20
N ILE A 428 4.32 0.19 24.46
CA ILE A 428 5.10 1.22 23.74
C ILE A 428 4.44 1.58 22.41
N ILE A 429 3.72 0.63 21.82
CA ILE A 429 3.09 0.76 20.50
C ILE A 429 1.57 0.90 20.57
N THR A 430 1.02 1.34 21.71
CA THR A 430 -0.43 1.55 21.88
C THR A 430 -1.02 2.50 20.85
N HIS A 431 -0.27 3.52 20.43
CA HIS A 431 -0.69 4.47 19.40
C HIS A 431 -1.01 3.81 18.04
N ILE A 432 -0.36 2.68 17.71
CA ILE A 432 -0.66 1.89 16.52
C ILE A 432 -1.98 1.12 16.72
N GLN A 433 -2.14 0.49 17.90
CA GLN A 433 -3.39 -0.19 18.25
C GLN A 433 -4.58 0.79 18.25
N ASP A 434 -4.40 1.99 18.79
CA ASP A 434 -5.42 3.05 18.78
C ASP A 434 -5.86 3.41 17.35
N LYS A 435 -4.93 3.44 16.38
CA LYS A 435 -5.25 3.68 14.96
C LYS A 435 -6.03 2.51 14.35
N ILE A 436 -5.69 1.28 14.68
CA ILE A 436 -6.42 0.08 14.24
C ILE A 436 -7.83 0.11 14.80
N ASP A 437 -8.00 0.43 16.08
CA ASP A 437 -9.32 0.49 16.75
C ASP A 437 -10.17 1.65 16.17
N LEU A 438 -9.54 2.79 15.87
CA LEU A 438 -10.21 3.89 15.17
C LEU A 438 -10.63 3.47 13.76
N SER A 439 -9.81 2.69 13.05
CA SER A 439 -10.17 2.16 11.74
C SER A 439 -11.41 1.27 11.81
N ARG A 440 -11.48 0.36 12.79
CA ARG A 440 -12.64 -0.51 12.98
C ARG A 440 -13.91 0.29 13.30
N SER A 441 -13.80 1.26 14.24
CA SER A 441 -14.94 2.11 14.59
C SER A 441 -15.39 2.99 13.42
N SER A 442 -14.46 3.50 12.62
CA SER A 442 -14.79 4.26 11.40
C SER A 442 -15.52 3.40 10.38
N LEU A 443 -15.11 2.12 10.21
CA LEU A 443 -15.79 1.17 9.34
C LEU A 443 -17.23 0.90 9.79
N GLU A 444 -17.45 0.74 11.09
CA GLU A 444 -18.79 0.55 11.67
C GLU A 444 -19.68 1.80 11.46
N ASN A 445 -19.11 2.97 11.53
CA ASN A 445 -19.75 4.26 11.31
C ASN A 445 -19.94 4.61 9.82
N LYS A 446 -19.52 3.74 8.89
CA LYS A 446 -19.54 3.96 7.43
C LYS A 446 -18.64 5.10 6.96
N GLU A 447 -17.58 5.37 7.68
CA GLU A 447 -16.52 6.33 7.33
C GLU A 447 -15.33 5.56 6.73
N SER A 448 -15.55 4.90 5.59
CA SER A 448 -14.57 3.96 5.00
C SER A 448 -13.26 4.64 4.59
N GLU A 449 -13.30 5.93 4.21
CA GLU A 449 -12.11 6.72 3.86
C GLU A 449 -11.23 6.99 5.09
N LEU A 450 -11.84 7.33 6.23
CA LEU A 450 -11.11 7.52 7.49
C LEU A 450 -10.53 6.18 7.98
N CYS A 451 -11.30 5.10 7.83
CA CYS A 451 -10.84 3.75 8.09
C CYS A 451 -9.58 3.44 7.28
N LEU A 452 -9.62 3.64 5.96
CA LEU A 452 -8.54 3.30 5.03
C LEU A 452 -7.24 4.00 5.41
N ILE A 453 -7.29 5.31 5.67
CA ILE A 453 -6.08 6.07 6.03
C ILE A 453 -5.53 5.65 7.39
N LYS A 454 -6.37 5.44 8.42
CA LYS A 454 -5.89 5.05 9.74
C LYS A 454 -5.28 3.63 9.75
N ALA A 455 -5.87 2.70 8.99
CA ALA A 455 -5.29 1.38 8.80
C ALA A 455 -3.97 1.44 8.01
N ALA A 456 -3.89 2.25 6.93
CA ALA A 456 -2.65 2.45 6.18
C ALA A 456 -1.54 3.06 7.06
N GLN A 457 -1.87 4.04 7.89
CA GLN A 457 -0.93 4.62 8.86
C GLN A 457 -0.45 3.59 9.89
N ALA A 458 -1.35 2.80 10.46
CA ALA A 458 -0.99 1.76 11.42
C ALA A 458 -0.06 0.70 10.81
N LYS A 459 -0.33 0.27 9.58
CA LYS A 459 0.52 -0.66 8.82
C LYS A 459 1.90 -0.04 8.58
N ALA A 460 1.94 1.19 8.06
CA ALA A 460 3.18 1.89 7.74
C ALA A 460 4.07 2.09 8.98
N GLU A 461 3.50 2.51 10.11
CA GLU A 461 4.25 2.66 11.37
C GLU A 461 4.77 1.31 11.88
N SER A 462 3.97 0.25 11.78
CA SER A 462 4.43 -1.10 12.10
C SER A 462 5.59 -1.53 11.21
N ASN A 463 5.50 -1.27 9.91
CA ASN A 463 6.58 -1.58 8.95
C ASN A 463 7.84 -0.76 9.24
N ALA A 464 7.72 0.53 9.56
CA ALA A 464 8.86 1.37 9.93
C ALA A 464 9.59 0.83 11.16
N ILE A 465 8.85 0.41 12.18
CA ILE A 465 9.39 -0.22 13.38
C ILE A 465 10.11 -1.53 13.01
N LEU A 466 9.44 -2.44 12.30
CA LEU A 466 10.03 -3.73 11.90
C LEU A 466 11.30 -3.53 11.06
N SER A 467 11.28 -2.56 10.16
CA SER A 467 12.41 -2.23 9.30
C SER A 467 13.60 -1.65 10.06
N SER A 468 13.36 -0.98 11.19
CA SER A 468 14.42 -0.43 12.02
C SER A 468 15.11 -1.50 12.89
N PHE A 469 14.47 -2.66 13.11
CA PHE A 469 15.09 -3.76 13.81
C PHE A 469 16.19 -4.40 12.97
N GLY A 470 17.40 -4.38 13.51
CA GLY A 470 18.56 -4.98 12.85
C GLY A 470 19.33 -4.04 11.93
N VAL A 471 18.88 -2.81 11.75
CA VAL A 471 19.66 -1.76 11.09
C VAL A 471 20.47 -1.04 12.15
N ASP A 472 21.81 -1.09 12.05
CA ASP A 472 22.70 -0.32 12.93
C ASP A 472 22.60 1.17 12.60
N GLU A 473 22.80 2.04 13.61
CA GLU A 473 22.73 3.50 13.43
C GLU A 473 23.61 4.00 12.26
N GLU A 474 24.75 3.33 12.03
CA GLU A 474 25.66 3.68 10.93
C GLU A 474 25.07 3.38 9.54
N ASN A 475 24.13 2.43 9.45
CA ASN A 475 23.54 1.99 8.20
C ASN A 475 22.13 2.55 7.94
N ILE A 476 21.55 3.26 8.92
CA ILE A 476 20.17 3.75 8.82
C ILE A 476 19.96 4.66 7.61
N LEU A 477 20.92 5.54 7.30
CA LEU A 477 20.82 6.44 6.17
C LEU A 477 20.83 5.69 4.83
N SER A 478 21.67 4.67 4.68
CA SER A 478 21.68 3.80 3.49
C SER A 478 20.35 3.08 3.33
N TYR A 479 19.75 2.64 4.44
CA TYR A 479 18.43 2.01 4.42
C TYR A 479 17.33 3.00 4.03
N VAL A 480 17.37 4.24 4.55
CA VAL A 480 16.45 5.33 4.14
C VAL A 480 16.56 5.60 2.63
N GLU A 481 17.78 5.67 2.09
CA GLU A 481 17.99 5.89 0.65
C GLU A 481 17.48 4.72 -0.21
N SER A 482 17.62 3.49 0.26
CA SER A 482 17.06 2.32 -0.43
C SER A 482 15.53 2.35 -0.43
N LYS A 483 14.91 2.65 0.71
CA LYS A 483 13.45 2.85 0.80
C LYS A 483 12.96 3.98 -0.09
N LYS A 484 13.71 5.08 -0.12
CA LYS A 484 13.41 6.22 -0.98
C LYS A 484 13.34 5.82 -2.45
N LYS A 485 14.28 5.03 -2.95
CA LYS A 485 14.26 4.50 -4.32
C LYS A 485 13.01 3.67 -4.62
N ALA A 486 12.56 2.84 -3.67
CA ALA A 486 11.33 2.07 -3.84
C ALA A 486 10.09 2.98 -3.94
N VAL A 487 10.03 4.03 -3.10
CA VAL A 487 8.97 5.05 -3.19
C VAL A 487 9.01 5.77 -4.54
N GLU A 488 10.20 6.17 -4.98
CA GLU A 488 10.41 6.84 -6.27
C GLU A 488 9.89 5.98 -7.43
N ARG A 489 10.19 4.69 -7.41
CA ARG A 489 9.69 3.76 -8.41
C ARG A 489 8.18 3.66 -8.38
N THR A 490 7.58 3.45 -7.21
CA THR A 490 6.12 3.33 -7.07
C THR A 490 5.40 4.60 -7.55
N ILE A 491 5.93 5.79 -7.24
CA ILE A 491 5.36 7.05 -7.70
C ILE A 491 5.51 7.17 -9.23
N PHE A 492 6.67 6.81 -9.78
CA PHE A 492 6.93 6.85 -11.22
C PHE A 492 5.97 5.92 -11.98
N GLU A 493 5.85 4.66 -11.57
CA GLU A 493 4.97 3.66 -12.19
C GLU A 493 3.51 4.13 -12.19
N ASN A 494 2.99 4.61 -11.07
CA ASN A 494 1.64 5.18 -11.00
C ASN A 494 1.47 6.42 -11.89
N SER A 495 2.49 7.28 -11.97
CA SER A 495 2.44 8.49 -12.81
C SER A 495 2.41 8.16 -14.30
N GLU A 496 3.16 7.14 -14.75
CA GLU A 496 3.11 6.63 -16.13
C GLU A 496 1.71 6.09 -16.50
N GLU A 497 1.00 5.55 -15.52
CA GLU A 497 -0.39 5.10 -15.69
C GLU A 497 -1.42 6.23 -15.60
N GLY A 498 -0.99 7.47 -15.43
CA GLY A 498 -1.86 8.65 -15.30
C GLY A 498 -2.46 8.82 -13.89
N ILE A 499 -1.82 8.22 -12.88
CA ILE A 499 -2.20 8.33 -11.45
C ILE A 499 -1.10 9.09 -10.73
N PHE A 500 -1.30 10.38 -10.46
CA PHE A 500 -0.36 11.11 -9.63
C PHE A 500 -0.75 10.95 -8.14
N PRO A 501 0.05 10.22 -7.32
CA PRO A 501 -0.30 9.94 -5.93
C PRO A 501 0.05 11.13 -5.02
N ILE A 502 -0.87 12.10 -4.90
CA ILE A 502 -0.64 13.38 -4.22
C ILE A 502 -0.15 13.22 -2.77
N LEU A 503 -0.69 12.26 -2.00
CA LEU A 503 -0.25 11.99 -0.64
C LEU A 503 1.09 11.26 -0.60
N GLY A 504 1.25 10.25 -1.45
CA GLY A 504 2.50 9.50 -1.55
C GLY A 504 3.66 10.41 -1.89
N TYR A 505 3.51 11.26 -2.92
CA TYR A 505 4.52 12.24 -3.31
C TYR A 505 4.78 13.29 -2.22
N SER A 506 3.74 13.77 -1.55
CA SER A 506 3.88 14.73 -0.44
C SER A 506 4.71 14.15 0.70
N TYR A 507 4.42 12.93 1.13
CA TYR A 507 5.17 12.28 2.21
C TYR A 507 6.60 11.90 1.79
N TYR A 508 6.80 11.50 0.53
CA TYR A 508 8.13 11.30 -0.04
C TYR A 508 8.99 12.57 0.06
N LYS A 509 8.47 13.72 -0.36
CA LYS A 509 9.17 15.00 -0.27
C LYS A 509 9.50 15.37 1.18
N TYR A 510 8.58 15.17 2.10
CA TYR A 510 8.80 15.45 3.51
C TYR A 510 9.85 14.52 4.12
N ALA A 511 9.82 13.23 3.81
CA ALA A 511 10.85 12.29 4.23
C ALA A 511 12.23 12.70 3.74
N ASP A 512 12.34 13.11 2.47
CA ASP A 512 13.60 13.59 1.89
C ASP A 512 14.15 14.82 2.62
N SER A 513 13.27 15.71 3.09
CA SER A 513 13.67 16.90 3.87
C SER A 513 14.14 16.58 5.30
N LEU A 514 13.78 15.40 5.83
CA LEU A 514 14.10 14.98 7.20
C LEU A 514 15.28 14.00 7.29
N LYS A 515 15.65 13.34 6.21
CA LYS A 515 16.53 12.16 6.20
C LYS A 515 17.90 12.35 6.85
N GLU A 516 18.46 13.55 6.80
CA GLU A 516 19.78 13.83 7.37
C GLU A 516 19.76 14.04 8.91
N GLN A 517 18.63 14.51 9.45
CA GLN A 517 18.50 14.89 10.86
C GLN A 517 17.57 13.97 11.65
N GLU A 518 16.54 13.43 11.01
CA GLU A 518 15.46 12.67 11.63
C GLU A 518 15.17 11.38 10.85
N GLN A 519 16.17 10.50 10.72
CA GLN A 519 16.14 9.32 9.86
C GLN A 519 14.97 8.37 10.17
N TYR A 520 14.65 8.14 11.46
CA TYR A 520 13.52 7.30 11.83
C TYR A 520 12.18 7.93 11.47
N THR A 521 12.06 9.25 11.63
CA THR A 521 10.88 9.99 11.17
C THR A 521 10.77 9.91 9.65
N ALA A 522 11.88 10.05 8.92
CA ALA A 522 11.92 9.89 7.47
C ALA A 522 11.46 8.49 7.04
N LEU A 523 11.87 7.41 7.73
CA LEU A 523 11.40 6.06 7.44
C LEU A 523 9.88 5.93 7.58
N ILE A 524 9.28 6.49 8.62
CA ILE A 524 7.83 6.46 8.81
C ILE A 524 7.13 7.16 7.63
N TYR A 525 7.62 8.31 7.20
CA TYR A 525 7.04 9.03 6.07
C TYR A 525 7.27 8.33 4.72
N LEU A 526 8.37 7.60 4.54
CA LEU A 526 8.58 6.76 3.35
C LEU A 526 7.61 5.57 3.34
N GLU A 527 7.33 4.95 4.48
CA GLU A 527 6.30 3.90 4.57
C GLU A 527 4.90 4.48 4.30
N TYR A 528 4.57 5.67 4.80
CA TYR A 528 3.34 6.36 4.42
C TYR A 528 3.28 6.64 2.91
N ALA A 529 4.41 7.07 2.34
CA ALA A 529 4.50 7.33 0.91
C ALA A 529 4.23 6.07 0.08
N LEU A 530 4.82 4.92 0.44
CA LEU A 530 4.57 3.63 -0.20
C LEU A 530 3.09 3.23 -0.12
N GLU A 531 2.53 3.18 1.11
CA GLU A 531 1.16 2.73 1.33
C GLU A 531 0.11 3.61 0.64
N LEU A 532 0.37 4.91 0.50
CA LEU A 532 -0.56 5.86 -0.08
C LEU A 532 -0.31 6.14 -1.57
N SER A 533 0.84 5.76 -2.10
CA SER A 533 1.06 5.79 -3.56
C SER A 533 0.29 4.68 -4.27
N ASP A 534 0.11 3.53 -3.64
CA ASP A 534 -0.42 2.31 -4.25
C ASP A 534 -1.92 2.08 -3.97
N LEU A 535 -2.68 3.14 -3.66
CA LEU A 535 -4.12 3.01 -3.39
C LEU A 535 -4.93 2.56 -4.61
N GLY A 536 -4.45 2.82 -5.81
CA GLY A 536 -5.09 2.42 -7.07
C GLY A 536 -5.37 0.92 -7.17
N ILE A 537 -4.54 0.08 -6.53
CA ILE A 537 -4.66 -1.38 -6.53
C ILE A 537 -6.03 -1.90 -6.01
N TYR A 538 -6.72 -1.11 -5.20
CA TYR A 538 -8.01 -1.50 -4.61
C TYR A 538 -9.22 -1.12 -5.48
N PHE A 539 -9.02 -0.36 -6.55
CA PHE A 539 -10.11 0.20 -7.34
C PHE A 539 -9.98 -0.21 -8.80
N PRO A 540 -11.02 -0.80 -9.41
CA PRO A 540 -11.01 -1.09 -10.83
C PRO A 540 -11.03 0.23 -11.62
N GLU A 541 -10.31 0.25 -12.74
CA GLU A 541 -10.38 1.35 -13.68
C GLU A 541 -11.81 1.52 -14.20
N ASP A 542 -12.26 2.77 -14.32
CA ASP A 542 -13.48 3.08 -15.04
C ASP A 542 -13.19 3.03 -16.55
N THR A 543 -12.89 1.84 -17.03
CA THR A 543 -12.92 1.61 -18.46
C THR A 543 -14.39 1.69 -18.87
N PHE A 544 -14.79 2.80 -19.46
CA PHE A 544 -15.90 2.76 -20.40
C PHE A 544 -15.50 1.68 -21.41
N ARG A 545 -15.99 0.47 -21.22
CA ARG A 545 -16.00 -0.52 -22.28
C ARG A 545 -16.92 0.10 -23.36
N GLU A 546 -16.34 0.83 -24.29
CA GLU A 546 -16.77 0.67 -25.64
C GLU A 546 -16.62 -0.83 -25.88
N ILE A 547 -17.74 -1.56 -25.79
CA ILE A 547 -17.77 -2.92 -26.25
C ILE A 547 -17.33 -2.77 -27.71
N PRO A 548 -16.11 -3.16 -28.09
CA PRO A 548 -15.79 -3.19 -29.49
C PRO A 548 -16.81 -4.20 -30.02
N PHE A 549 -17.77 -3.71 -30.75
CA PHE A 549 -18.70 -4.56 -31.48
C PHE A 549 -17.86 -5.12 -32.64
N GLU A 550 -16.84 -5.90 -32.29
CA GLU A 550 -16.14 -6.76 -33.22
C GLU A 550 -17.16 -7.81 -33.63
N ILE A 551 -17.84 -7.51 -34.72
CA ILE A 551 -18.60 -8.54 -35.42
C ILE A 551 -17.52 -9.52 -35.89
N LYS A 552 -17.36 -10.63 -35.16
CA LYS A 552 -16.47 -11.72 -35.57
C LYS A 552 -16.84 -12.08 -37.02
N GLU A 553 -15.83 -12.31 -37.86
CA GLU A 553 -16.04 -12.68 -39.28
C GLU A 553 -17.06 -13.81 -39.43
N GLU A 554 -17.15 -14.71 -38.47
CA GLU A 554 -18.14 -15.78 -38.39
C GLU A 554 -19.60 -15.28 -38.38
N TRP A 555 -19.88 -14.15 -37.75
CA TRP A 555 -21.21 -13.54 -37.73
C TRP A 555 -21.53 -12.81 -39.04
N ILE A 556 -20.51 -12.26 -39.70
CA ILE A 556 -20.65 -11.66 -41.03
C ILE A 556 -21.04 -12.76 -42.03
N LEU A 557 -20.30 -13.87 -42.03
CA LEU A 557 -20.62 -15.03 -42.88
C LEU A 557 -22.00 -15.64 -42.59
N PHE A 558 -22.42 -15.66 -41.31
CA PHE A 558 -23.74 -16.16 -40.90
C PHE A 558 -24.87 -15.24 -41.40
N ILE A 559 -24.68 -13.91 -41.30
CA ILE A 559 -25.65 -12.92 -41.80
C ILE A 559 -25.71 -12.96 -43.35
N GLU A 560 -24.58 -13.07 -44.05
CA GLU A 560 -24.50 -13.25 -45.48
C GLU A 560 -25.21 -14.53 -45.91
N GLY A 561 -25.01 -15.64 -45.22
CA GLY A 561 -25.70 -16.91 -45.46
C GLY A 561 -27.22 -16.80 -45.32
N ILE A 562 -27.73 -16.10 -44.31
CA ILE A 562 -29.16 -15.82 -44.14
C ILE A 562 -29.70 -14.95 -45.27
N LEU A 563 -28.99 -13.90 -45.70
CA LEU A 563 -29.38 -13.01 -46.78
C LEU A 563 -29.47 -13.76 -48.10
N VAL A 564 -28.48 -14.60 -48.40
CA VAL A 564 -28.46 -15.42 -49.62
C VAL A 564 -29.63 -16.46 -49.59
N GLY A 565 -29.90 -17.08 -48.43
CA GLY A 565 -31.00 -17.98 -48.25
C GLY A 565 -32.38 -17.32 -48.44
N LEU A 566 -32.58 -16.13 -47.92
CA LEU A 566 -33.78 -15.31 -48.13
C LEU A 566 -33.97 -14.87 -49.58
N LEU A 567 -32.90 -14.49 -50.29
CA LEU A 567 -32.91 -14.15 -51.72
C LEU A 567 -33.29 -15.37 -52.55
N ALA A 568 -32.71 -16.52 -52.29
CA ALA A 568 -33.04 -17.77 -52.97
C ALA A 568 -34.50 -18.18 -52.76
N ALA A 569 -35.02 -18.09 -51.54
CA ALA A 569 -36.41 -18.33 -51.23
C ALA A 569 -37.36 -17.37 -51.96
N PHE A 570 -36.99 -16.09 -52.02
CA PHE A 570 -37.74 -15.05 -52.71
C PHE A 570 -37.81 -15.33 -54.22
N VAL A 571 -36.69 -15.72 -54.85
CA VAL A 571 -36.62 -16.10 -56.26
C VAL A 571 -37.50 -17.34 -56.54
N ILE A 572 -37.47 -18.35 -55.69
CA ILE A 572 -38.32 -19.56 -55.81
C ILE A 572 -39.80 -19.17 -55.73
N ILE A 573 -40.20 -18.29 -54.85
CA ILE A 573 -41.58 -17.81 -54.70
C ILE A 573 -42.01 -17.04 -55.97
N LEU A 574 -41.14 -16.21 -56.51
CA LEU A 574 -41.43 -15.50 -57.78
C LEU A 574 -41.59 -16.43 -58.98
N ILE A 575 -40.77 -17.47 -59.06
CA ILE A 575 -40.89 -18.50 -60.12
C ILE A 575 -42.19 -19.30 -59.98
N LYS A 576 -42.57 -19.64 -58.71
CA LYS A 576 -43.84 -20.32 -58.45
C LYS A 576 -45.09 -19.46 -58.73
N ARG A 577 -44.99 -18.13 -58.62
CA ARG A 577 -46.10 -17.22 -58.94
C ARG A 577 -46.23 -16.94 -60.43
N ARG A 578 -45.27 -17.33 -61.28
CA ARG A 578 -45.30 -17.18 -62.73
C ARG A 578 -45.74 -18.46 -63.47
N LYS A 579 -45.98 -19.57 -62.74
CA LYS A 579 -46.70 -20.75 -63.25
C LYS A 579 -48.12 -20.75 -62.65
#